data_64d871544778f79fc7ea89b6e04595c4
#
_entry.id   64d871544778f79fc7ea89b6e04595c4
#
_cell.length_a   1.000
_cell.length_b   1.000
_cell.length_c   1.000
_cell.angle_alpha   90.00
_cell.angle_beta   90.00
_cell.angle_gamma   90.00
#
_symmetry.space_group_name_H-M   'P 1'
#
loop_
_entity.id
_entity.type
_entity.pdbx_description
1 polymer ?
#
loop_
_entity_poly.entity_id
_entity_poly.type
_entity_poly.pdbx_seq_one_letter_code
_entity_poly.pdbx_strand_id
1 'polypeptide(L)'
;MGQESLPVLEAIEQFRDAGNYSFGLPGHRLGRGIDERTAAVLSPGAFEADVELAKQGVPEAEKLLAQAVGARDAVFTTCGSSISIHTALLTVTGPGQKVLVDRNVHKSVVASLILAGAIPVWLRPRWDYENQIAHPATAGDVVEALERDPEISAVLAITPTEYGTGADVHGIADACHQRGVPLLVDEAWGAHFPFHPDLPTAAVRAGADITIQSLHKAGGGLCQSSIMLLGGDLVDPVDLRLRLDLITTTSPSALFYGSIDGWRRRMAAEGEKLFGRALDRAARLRERLGGVTGLAVLGSDIIGHDSVAEWDPLKLSVDVSALASPVTRRRSGSNRSSGSPRSSGTPAG
;
A
#
# COMPACT_ATOMS: atom_id res chain seq x y z
N MET A 1 -15.22 23.66 -0.97
CA MET A 1 -13.97 24.01 -1.66
C MET A 1 -13.83 23.15 -2.91
N GLY A 2 -13.14 23.61 -3.96
CA GLY A 2 -12.88 22.81 -5.16
C GLY A 2 -11.60 21.97 -5.03
N GLN A 3 -11.38 21.07 -5.97
CA GLN A 3 -10.17 20.20 -5.99
C GLN A 3 -8.85 20.99 -6.13
N GLU A 4 -8.89 22.23 -6.56
CA GLU A 4 -7.72 23.14 -6.64
C GLU A 4 -7.22 23.64 -5.27
N SER A 5 -8.06 23.56 -4.22
CA SER A 5 -7.70 23.97 -2.87
C SER A 5 -6.64 23.05 -2.25
N LEU A 6 -5.74 23.61 -1.47
CA LEU A 6 -4.66 22.94 -0.74
C LEU A 6 -4.74 23.25 0.77
N PRO A 7 -5.79 22.82 1.47
CA PRO A 7 -6.07 23.25 2.84
C PRO A 7 -4.89 23.12 3.80
N VAL A 8 -4.10 22.04 3.68
CA VAL A 8 -2.92 21.82 4.53
C VAL A 8 -1.78 22.76 4.16
N LEU A 9 -1.46 22.89 2.88
CA LEU A 9 -0.38 23.78 2.44
C LEU A 9 -0.74 25.24 2.68
N GLU A 10 -1.99 25.63 2.43
CA GLU A 10 -2.50 26.97 2.72
C GLU A 10 -2.37 27.32 4.23
N ALA A 11 -2.67 26.38 5.13
CA ALA A 11 -2.47 26.56 6.56
C ALA A 11 -0.99 26.75 6.93
N ILE A 12 -0.09 25.96 6.32
CA ILE A 12 1.37 26.08 6.52
C ILE A 12 1.86 27.44 6.00
N GLU A 13 1.44 27.85 4.81
CA GLU A 13 1.80 29.12 4.21
C GLU A 13 1.33 30.32 5.07
N GLN A 14 0.09 30.29 5.53
CA GLN A 14 -0.46 31.33 6.42
C GLN A 14 0.34 31.45 7.72
N PHE A 15 0.72 30.33 8.33
CA PHE A 15 1.53 30.33 9.54
C PHE A 15 2.93 30.91 9.30
N ARG A 16 3.60 30.51 8.22
CA ARG A 16 4.90 31.03 7.81
C ARG A 16 4.85 32.53 7.56
N ASP A 17 3.86 32.97 6.77
CA ASP A 17 3.76 34.36 6.30
C ASP A 17 3.30 35.30 7.43
N ALA A 18 2.63 34.80 8.45
CA ALA A 18 2.30 35.57 9.65
C ALA A 18 3.53 35.98 10.47
N GLY A 19 4.71 35.36 10.23
CA GLY A 19 5.96 35.70 10.90
C GLY A 19 5.96 35.45 12.42
N ASN A 20 5.02 34.67 12.92
CA ASN A 20 4.87 34.39 14.35
C ASN A 20 6.06 33.61 14.89
N TYR A 21 6.41 33.85 16.16
CA TYR A 21 7.36 33.05 16.86
C TYR A 21 6.65 31.85 17.50
N SER A 22 7.02 30.63 17.09
CA SER A 22 6.43 29.42 17.65
C SER A 22 6.96 29.14 19.05
N PHE A 23 6.06 29.06 20.04
CA PHE A 23 6.33 28.55 21.39
C PHE A 23 5.87 27.10 21.56
N GLY A 24 5.17 26.57 20.55
CA GLY A 24 4.68 25.19 20.51
C GLY A 24 5.71 24.18 20.03
N LEU A 25 5.25 22.99 19.70
CA LEU A 25 6.03 21.94 19.04
C LEU A 25 5.94 22.12 17.50
N PRO A 26 6.98 21.72 16.75
CA PRO A 26 8.22 21.06 17.21
C PRO A 26 9.26 22.02 17.81
N GLY A 27 10.10 21.47 18.71
CA GLY A 27 11.07 22.26 19.48
C GLY A 27 12.18 22.94 18.68
N HIS A 28 12.32 22.63 17.38
CA HIS A 28 13.30 23.31 16.50
C HIS A 28 12.89 24.74 16.11
N ARG A 29 11.71 25.22 16.52
CA ARG A 29 11.29 26.63 16.36
C ARG A 29 11.43 27.16 14.93
N LEU A 30 10.84 26.47 13.94
CA LEU A 30 10.94 26.83 12.52
C LEU A 30 12.40 26.82 12.01
N GLY A 31 13.19 25.85 12.44
CA GLY A 31 14.58 25.70 12.07
C GLY A 31 15.58 26.51 12.89
N ARG A 32 15.13 27.45 13.77
CA ARG A 32 16.03 28.31 14.55
C ARG A 32 16.83 27.58 15.62
N GLY A 33 16.40 26.39 16.05
CA GLY A 33 17.09 25.53 17.02
C GLY A 33 17.93 24.41 16.39
N ILE A 34 18.16 24.46 15.06
CA ILE A 34 18.92 23.45 14.34
C ILE A 34 20.30 24.02 14.00
N ASP A 35 21.34 23.19 14.12
CA ASP A 35 22.70 23.59 13.73
C ASP A 35 22.80 23.86 12.22
N GLU A 36 23.77 24.75 11.86
CA GLU A 36 23.92 25.24 10.48
C GLU A 36 24.20 24.12 9.47
N ARG A 37 24.92 23.07 9.85
CA ARG A 37 25.21 21.95 8.95
C ARG A 37 23.94 21.12 8.64
N THR A 38 23.14 20.84 9.66
CA THR A 38 21.84 20.16 9.50
C THR A 38 20.90 21.02 8.66
N ALA A 39 20.81 22.33 8.94
CA ALA A 39 19.98 23.25 8.18
C ALA A 39 20.40 23.36 6.70
N ALA A 40 21.69 23.27 6.40
CA ALA A 40 22.18 23.29 5.02
C ALA A 40 21.84 22.03 4.22
N VAL A 41 21.67 20.88 4.88
CA VAL A 41 21.32 19.59 4.24
C VAL A 41 19.80 19.47 4.08
N LEU A 42 19.02 19.96 5.03
CA LEU A 42 17.57 19.90 4.99
C LEU A 42 16.99 21.14 4.30
N SER A 43 16.04 20.97 3.41
CA SER A 43 15.39 22.09 2.74
C SER A 43 14.78 23.05 3.78
N PRO A 44 14.95 24.38 3.62
CA PRO A 44 14.39 25.38 4.54
C PRO A 44 12.89 25.18 4.82
N GLY A 45 12.09 24.81 3.82
CA GLY A 45 10.66 24.53 3.98
C GLY A 45 10.34 23.38 4.93
N ALA A 46 11.32 22.49 5.23
CA ALA A 46 11.11 21.36 6.12
C ALA A 46 10.85 21.75 7.58
N PHE A 47 11.19 22.98 7.99
CA PHE A 47 11.15 23.44 9.37
C PHE A 47 10.03 24.44 9.66
N GLU A 48 9.21 24.76 8.66
CA GLU A 48 8.29 25.89 8.73
C GLU A 48 6.89 25.53 9.24
N ALA A 49 6.62 24.24 9.49
CA ALA A 49 5.27 23.80 9.82
C ALA A 49 5.06 23.55 11.32
N ASP A 50 4.07 24.22 11.89
CA ASP A 50 3.46 23.86 13.16
C ASP A 50 2.49 22.69 12.94
N VAL A 51 2.66 21.62 13.74
CA VAL A 51 1.88 20.38 13.60
C VAL A 51 0.39 20.61 13.80
N GLU A 52 0.01 21.40 14.81
CA GLU A 52 -1.40 21.64 15.12
C GLU A 52 -2.09 22.47 14.04
N LEU A 53 -1.35 23.40 13.44
CA LEU A 53 -1.88 24.21 12.34
C LEU A 53 -2.07 23.38 11.07
N ALA A 54 -1.08 22.52 10.75
CA ALA A 54 -1.20 21.61 9.62
C ALA A 54 -2.39 20.65 9.79
N LYS A 55 -2.63 20.14 11.01
CA LYS A 55 -3.78 19.29 11.33
C LYS A 55 -5.13 19.94 11.07
N GLN A 56 -5.25 21.26 11.17
CA GLN A 56 -6.51 21.96 10.90
C GLN A 56 -6.99 21.83 9.45
N GLY A 57 -6.06 21.71 8.49
CA GLY A 57 -6.38 21.50 7.08
C GLY A 57 -6.65 20.05 6.69
N VAL A 58 -6.22 19.08 7.52
CA VAL A 58 -6.29 17.64 7.20
C VAL A 58 -7.72 17.16 6.94
N PRO A 59 -8.74 17.46 7.76
CA PRO A 59 -10.09 16.96 7.54
C PRO A 59 -10.69 17.39 6.19
N GLU A 60 -10.42 18.61 5.76
CA GLU A 60 -10.92 19.08 4.46
C GLU A 60 -10.11 18.45 3.30
N ALA A 61 -8.81 18.29 3.46
CA ALA A 61 -7.97 17.60 2.47
C ALA A 61 -8.37 16.13 2.30
N GLU A 62 -8.67 15.42 3.39
CA GLU A 62 -9.19 14.05 3.39
C GLU A 62 -10.53 13.95 2.67
N LYS A 63 -11.45 14.87 2.93
CA LYS A 63 -12.73 14.96 2.24
C LYS A 63 -12.57 15.18 0.73
N LEU A 64 -11.67 16.08 0.34
CA LEU A 64 -11.35 16.32 -1.07
C LEU A 64 -10.70 15.07 -1.71
N LEU A 65 -9.86 14.34 -0.99
CA LEU A 65 -9.32 13.07 -1.47
C LEU A 65 -10.43 12.04 -1.69
N ALA A 66 -11.31 11.85 -0.70
CA ALA A 66 -12.42 10.90 -0.82
C ALA A 66 -13.28 11.19 -2.06
N GLN A 67 -13.59 12.45 -2.31
CA GLN A 67 -14.33 12.88 -3.52
C GLN A 67 -13.56 12.57 -4.82
N ALA A 68 -12.24 12.82 -4.84
CA ALA A 68 -11.44 12.62 -6.04
C ALA A 68 -11.32 11.13 -6.43
N VAL A 69 -11.25 10.23 -5.45
CA VAL A 69 -11.07 8.79 -5.68
C VAL A 69 -12.37 7.99 -5.65
N GLY A 70 -13.50 8.62 -5.27
CA GLY A 70 -14.80 7.95 -5.16
C GLY A 70 -14.94 7.11 -3.90
N ALA A 71 -14.25 7.48 -2.82
CA ALA A 71 -14.38 6.88 -1.50
C ALA A 71 -15.47 7.57 -0.66
N ARG A 72 -16.02 6.86 0.34
CA ARG A 72 -16.93 7.43 1.34
C ARG A 72 -16.18 8.34 2.31
N ASP A 73 -14.98 7.93 2.74
CA ASP A 73 -14.09 8.69 3.61
C ASP A 73 -12.63 8.39 3.27
N ALA A 74 -11.72 9.26 3.66
CA ALA A 74 -10.28 9.07 3.50
C ALA A 74 -9.54 9.49 4.76
N VAL A 75 -8.41 8.85 5.04
CA VAL A 75 -7.58 9.12 6.22
C VAL A 75 -6.12 9.20 5.80
N PHE A 76 -5.47 10.32 6.13
CA PHE A 76 -4.03 10.49 5.90
C PHE A 76 -3.23 9.83 7.00
N THR A 77 -2.17 9.11 6.66
CA THR A 77 -1.24 8.51 7.61
C THR A 77 0.20 8.88 7.29
N THR A 78 1.00 9.10 8.33
CA THR A 78 2.38 9.62 8.24
C THR A 78 3.45 8.62 8.67
N CYS A 79 3.05 7.41 9.05
CA CYS A 79 3.95 6.33 9.50
C CYS A 79 4.03 5.15 8.53
N GLY A 80 3.74 5.41 7.25
CA GLY A 80 3.72 4.42 6.16
C GLY A 80 2.47 3.54 6.18
N SER A 81 2.26 2.79 5.09
CA SER A 81 1.13 1.85 4.99
C SER A 81 1.19 0.72 6.03
N SER A 82 2.33 0.49 6.67
CA SER A 82 2.40 -0.48 7.78
C SER A 82 1.47 -0.09 8.91
N ILE A 83 1.43 1.19 9.33
CA ILE A 83 0.50 1.65 10.35
C ILE A 83 -0.95 1.59 9.88
N SER A 84 -1.19 1.87 8.59
CA SER A 84 -2.51 1.77 7.98
C SER A 84 -3.03 0.32 8.03
N ILE A 85 -2.18 -0.68 7.75
CA ILE A 85 -2.52 -2.11 7.89
C ILE A 85 -2.81 -2.47 9.34
N HIS A 86 -1.98 -1.99 10.30
CA HIS A 86 -2.24 -2.22 11.72
C HIS A 86 -3.59 -1.64 12.14
N THR A 87 -3.86 -0.40 11.76
CA THR A 87 -5.13 0.28 12.03
C THR A 87 -6.30 -0.49 11.46
N ALA A 88 -6.25 -0.84 10.16
CA ALA A 88 -7.33 -1.53 9.48
C ALA A 88 -7.66 -2.89 10.14
N LEU A 89 -6.65 -3.71 10.41
CA LEU A 89 -6.87 -5.00 11.06
C LEU A 89 -7.36 -4.85 12.51
N LEU A 90 -6.80 -3.93 13.30
CA LEU A 90 -7.29 -3.66 14.66
C LEU A 90 -8.71 -3.09 14.70
N THR A 91 -9.21 -2.52 13.60
CA THR A 91 -10.59 -2.01 13.52
C THR A 91 -11.59 -3.15 13.31
N VAL A 92 -11.26 -4.12 12.45
CA VAL A 92 -12.21 -5.16 12.03
C VAL A 92 -12.03 -6.50 12.74
N THR A 93 -11.00 -6.65 13.58
CA THR A 93 -10.72 -7.91 14.25
C THR A 93 -10.14 -7.71 15.64
N GLY A 94 -10.26 -8.74 16.47
CA GLY A 94 -9.76 -8.78 17.84
C GLY A 94 -9.30 -10.19 18.25
N PRO A 95 -8.96 -10.38 19.55
CA PRO A 95 -8.42 -11.64 20.04
C PRO A 95 -9.31 -12.85 19.73
N GLY A 96 -8.73 -13.87 19.11
CA GLY A 96 -9.40 -15.12 18.77
C GLY A 96 -10.30 -15.07 17.52
N GLN A 97 -10.54 -13.90 16.93
CA GLN A 97 -11.29 -13.79 15.68
C GLN A 97 -10.45 -14.24 14.48
N LYS A 98 -11.11 -14.84 13.51
CA LYS A 98 -10.44 -15.38 12.31
C LYS A 98 -10.43 -14.35 11.18
N VAL A 99 -9.26 -14.23 10.52
CA VAL A 99 -9.07 -13.37 9.34
C VAL A 99 -8.57 -14.20 8.19
N LEU A 100 -9.27 -14.16 7.06
CA LEU A 100 -8.82 -14.75 5.81
C LEU A 100 -7.76 -13.87 5.16
N VAL A 101 -6.59 -14.43 4.85
CA VAL A 101 -5.42 -13.65 4.44
C VAL A 101 -4.62 -14.38 3.39
N ASP A 102 -4.20 -13.70 2.34
CA ASP A 102 -3.23 -14.23 1.38
C ASP A 102 -1.88 -14.54 2.05
N ARG A 103 -1.25 -15.66 1.67
CA ARG A 103 0.01 -16.06 2.31
C ARG A 103 1.23 -15.27 1.85
N ASN A 104 1.14 -14.54 0.75
CA ASN A 104 2.18 -13.64 0.22
C ASN A 104 2.09 -12.21 0.76
N VAL A 105 1.38 -12.00 1.88
CA VAL A 105 1.20 -10.69 2.52
C VAL A 105 2.51 -10.03 2.95
N HIS A 106 2.49 -8.71 2.97
CA HIS A 106 3.58 -7.94 3.56
C HIS A 106 3.71 -8.23 5.07
N LYS A 107 4.95 -8.17 5.60
CA LYS A 107 5.25 -8.44 7.02
C LYS A 107 4.39 -7.64 8.02
N SER A 108 3.90 -6.45 7.64
CA SER A 108 3.01 -5.64 8.48
C SER A 108 1.68 -6.35 8.78
N VAL A 109 1.16 -7.15 7.85
CA VAL A 109 -0.06 -7.94 8.07
C VAL A 109 0.19 -8.99 9.15
N VAL A 110 1.30 -9.72 9.07
CA VAL A 110 1.67 -10.71 10.11
C VAL A 110 1.82 -10.03 11.47
N ALA A 111 2.49 -8.87 11.52
CA ALA A 111 2.62 -8.09 12.75
C ALA A 111 1.24 -7.65 13.29
N SER A 112 0.32 -7.23 12.40
CA SER A 112 -1.04 -6.83 12.78
C SER A 112 -1.84 -7.98 13.37
N LEU A 113 -1.76 -9.17 12.78
CA LEU A 113 -2.42 -10.36 13.31
C LEU A 113 -1.95 -10.71 14.72
N ILE A 114 -0.64 -10.57 14.97
CA ILE A 114 -0.06 -10.77 16.31
C ILE A 114 -0.57 -9.69 17.29
N LEU A 115 -0.55 -8.42 16.88
CA LEU A 115 -1.02 -7.29 17.72
C LEU A 115 -2.51 -7.40 18.03
N ALA A 116 -3.32 -7.83 17.10
CA ALA A 116 -4.75 -8.04 17.28
C ALA A 116 -5.09 -9.32 18.06
N GLY A 117 -4.14 -10.27 18.19
CA GLY A 117 -4.42 -11.61 18.70
C GLY A 117 -5.34 -12.42 17.78
N ALA A 118 -5.39 -12.08 16.50
CA ALA A 118 -6.25 -12.69 15.51
C ALA A 118 -5.68 -14.01 15.00
N ILE A 119 -6.55 -14.90 14.55
CA ILE A 119 -6.19 -16.22 14.00
C ILE A 119 -6.23 -16.14 12.47
N PRO A 120 -5.08 -16.30 11.77
CA PRO A 120 -5.07 -16.28 10.32
C PRO A 120 -5.65 -17.57 9.72
N VAL A 121 -6.53 -17.44 8.75
CA VAL A 121 -6.92 -18.48 7.81
C VAL A 121 -6.18 -18.17 6.51
N TRP A 122 -5.24 -19.04 6.12
CA TRP A 122 -4.35 -18.72 5.01
C TRP A 122 -4.92 -19.17 3.67
N LEU A 123 -5.05 -18.21 2.73
CA LEU A 123 -5.19 -18.51 1.30
C LEU A 123 -3.80 -18.76 0.70
N ARG A 124 -3.73 -19.76 -0.15
CA ARG A 124 -2.50 -20.03 -0.91
C ARG A 124 -2.55 -19.21 -2.20
N PRO A 125 -1.55 -18.33 -2.44
CA PRO A 125 -1.47 -17.63 -3.71
C PRO A 125 -1.26 -18.61 -4.85
N ARG A 126 -1.74 -18.28 -6.03
CA ARG A 126 -1.46 -19.03 -7.26
C ARG A 126 -0.01 -18.78 -7.64
N TRP A 127 0.78 -19.86 -7.73
CA TRP A 127 2.18 -19.75 -8.11
C TRP A 127 2.33 -19.97 -9.60
N ASP A 128 2.81 -18.95 -10.30
CA ASP A 128 3.18 -19.03 -11.71
C ASP A 128 4.58 -19.62 -11.83
N TYR A 129 4.66 -20.85 -12.35
CA TYR A 129 5.92 -21.56 -12.51
C TYR A 129 6.76 -21.07 -13.68
N GLU A 130 6.14 -20.41 -14.66
CA GLU A 130 6.83 -19.86 -15.82
C GLU A 130 7.54 -18.55 -15.45
N ASN A 131 6.80 -17.62 -14.84
CA ASN A 131 7.34 -16.31 -14.45
C ASN A 131 7.95 -16.29 -13.05
N GLN A 132 7.83 -17.37 -12.27
CA GLN A 132 8.34 -17.50 -10.89
C GLN A 132 7.80 -16.42 -9.95
N ILE A 133 6.55 -16.06 -10.07
CA ILE A 133 5.85 -15.05 -9.25
C ILE A 133 4.56 -15.63 -8.62
N ALA A 134 4.10 -14.98 -7.56
CA ALA A 134 2.83 -15.29 -6.94
C ALA A 134 1.75 -14.34 -7.47
N HIS A 135 0.59 -14.89 -7.83
CA HIS A 135 -0.59 -14.13 -8.21
C HIS A 135 -1.58 -14.01 -7.03
N PRO A 136 -2.48 -13.01 -7.03
CA PRO A 136 -3.52 -12.88 -6.02
C PRO A 136 -4.43 -14.10 -5.93
N ALA A 137 -5.17 -14.26 -4.81
CA ALA A 137 -6.26 -15.24 -4.71
C ALA A 137 -7.44 -14.83 -5.61
N THR A 138 -8.22 -15.81 -6.04
CA THR A 138 -9.45 -15.58 -6.82
C THR A 138 -10.66 -15.32 -5.91
N ALA A 139 -11.72 -14.72 -6.46
CA ALA A 139 -13.02 -14.64 -5.79
C ALA A 139 -13.55 -16.03 -5.39
N GLY A 140 -13.34 -17.05 -6.24
CA GLY A 140 -13.71 -18.44 -5.93
C GLY A 140 -12.97 -19.03 -4.73
N ASP A 141 -11.67 -18.74 -4.59
CA ASP A 141 -10.89 -19.18 -3.40
C ASP A 141 -11.45 -18.55 -2.10
N VAL A 142 -11.89 -17.28 -2.18
CA VAL A 142 -12.52 -16.58 -1.04
C VAL A 142 -13.89 -17.16 -0.73
N VAL A 143 -14.75 -17.41 -1.72
CA VAL A 143 -16.04 -18.06 -1.53
C VAL A 143 -15.86 -19.41 -0.83
N GLU A 144 -14.98 -20.28 -1.36
CA GLU A 144 -14.73 -21.60 -0.78
C GLU A 144 -14.24 -21.50 0.67
N ALA A 145 -13.34 -20.56 0.98
CA ALA A 145 -12.83 -20.36 2.32
C ALA A 145 -13.92 -19.91 3.30
N LEU A 146 -14.77 -18.95 2.90
CA LEU A 146 -15.89 -18.44 3.69
C LEU A 146 -16.99 -19.50 3.89
N GLU A 147 -17.19 -20.42 2.93
CA GLU A 147 -18.11 -21.56 3.06
C GLU A 147 -17.58 -22.61 4.04
N ARG A 148 -16.29 -22.89 3.97
CA ARG A 148 -15.66 -23.89 4.82
C ARG A 148 -15.52 -23.44 6.27
N ASP A 149 -15.33 -22.14 6.50
CA ASP A 149 -15.16 -21.57 7.84
C ASP A 149 -16.00 -20.29 8.02
N PRO A 150 -17.27 -20.42 8.45
CA PRO A 150 -18.19 -19.29 8.63
C PRO A 150 -17.83 -18.38 9.83
N GLU A 151 -16.80 -18.72 10.63
CA GLU A 151 -16.30 -17.86 11.72
C GLU A 151 -15.30 -16.81 11.23
N ILE A 152 -14.95 -16.78 9.94
CA ILE A 152 -14.11 -15.73 9.36
C ILE A 152 -14.84 -14.40 9.47
N SER A 153 -14.22 -13.44 10.18
CA SER A 153 -14.79 -12.13 10.51
C SER A 153 -14.29 -10.99 9.62
N ALA A 154 -13.21 -11.21 8.87
CA ALA A 154 -12.66 -10.23 7.93
C ALA A 154 -11.84 -10.94 6.84
N VAL A 155 -11.72 -10.31 5.68
CA VAL A 155 -10.84 -10.75 4.57
C VAL A 155 -9.83 -9.65 4.29
N LEU A 156 -8.56 -10.01 4.13
CA LEU A 156 -7.52 -9.12 3.65
C LEU A 156 -6.88 -9.70 2.39
N ALA A 157 -7.08 -9.03 1.26
CA ALA A 157 -6.50 -9.34 -0.03
C ALA A 157 -5.36 -8.39 -0.38
N ILE A 158 -4.39 -8.85 -1.19
CA ILE A 158 -3.32 -8.02 -1.76
C ILE A 158 -3.57 -7.87 -3.24
N THR A 159 -3.74 -6.63 -3.70
CA THR A 159 -3.87 -6.31 -5.12
C THR A 159 -3.63 -4.83 -5.36
N PRO A 160 -2.77 -4.45 -6.35
CA PRO A 160 -1.96 -5.35 -7.15
C PRO A 160 -0.77 -5.91 -6.36
N THR A 161 -0.21 -7.00 -6.85
CA THR A 161 1.09 -7.49 -6.38
C THR A 161 2.20 -6.50 -6.77
N GLU A 162 3.41 -6.69 -6.23
CA GLU A 162 4.58 -5.92 -6.63
C GLU A 162 4.95 -6.07 -8.11
N TYR A 163 4.49 -7.13 -8.76
CA TYR A 163 4.69 -7.39 -10.20
C TYR A 163 3.62 -6.75 -11.08
N GLY A 164 2.55 -6.22 -10.48
CA GLY A 164 1.46 -5.53 -11.17
C GLY A 164 0.26 -6.41 -11.52
N THR A 165 0.24 -7.68 -11.10
CA THR A 165 -0.92 -8.55 -11.30
C THR A 165 -2.01 -8.25 -10.28
N GLY A 166 -3.25 -8.09 -10.73
CA GLY A 166 -4.41 -7.70 -9.94
C GLY A 166 -5.47 -8.79 -9.84
N ALA A 167 -6.19 -8.81 -8.70
CA ALA A 167 -7.32 -9.68 -8.43
C ALA A 167 -8.63 -9.12 -8.99
N ASP A 168 -9.64 -9.96 -9.11
CA ASP A 168 -11.04 -9.55 -9.25
C ASP A 168 -11.57 -9.06 -7.89
N VAL A 169 -11.27 -7.79 -7.56
CA VAL A 169 -11.71 -7.18 -6.29
C VAL A 169 -13.23 -7.13 -6.18
N HIS A 170 -13.92 -6.92 -7.29
CA HIS A 170 -15.39 -6.87 -7.33
C HIS A 170 -16.00 -8.19 -6.90
N GLY A 171 -15.55 -9.29 -7.51
CA GLY A 171 -16.02 -10.63 -7.15
C GLY A 171 -15.66 -11.02 -5.70
N ILE A 172 -14.49 -10.58 -5.21
CA ILE A 172 -14.09 -10.80 -3.81
C ILE A 172 -14.99 -9.99 -2.86
N ALA A 173 -15.28 -8.72 -3.17
CA ALA A 173 -16.16 -7.86 -2.37
C ALA A 173 -17.58 -8.45 -2.30
N ASP A 174 -18.14 -8.89 -3.42
CA ASP A 174 -19.45 -9.52 -3.47
C ASP A 174 -19.51 -10.77 -2.58
N ALA A 175 -18.47 -11.61 -2.62
CA ALA A 175 -18.38 -12.82 -1.80
C ALA A 175 -18.34 -12.48 -0.29
N CYS A 176 -17.61 -11.44 0.09
CA CYS A 176 -17.50 -10.95 1.46
C CYS A 176 -18.85 -10.35 1.94
N HIS A 177 -19.42 -9.44 1.17
CA HIS A 177 -20.62 -8.69 1.54
C HIS A 177 -21.86 -9.56 1.64
N GLN A 178 -22.00 -10.62 0.83
CA GLN A 178 -23.08 -11.61 0.96
C GLN A 178 -23.11 -12.26 2.35
N ARG A 179 -22.00 -12.20 3.10
CA ARG A 179 -21.86 -12.76 4.45
C ARG A 179 -21.71 -11.70 5.54
N GLY A 180 -21.76 -10.41 5.18
CA GLY A 180 -21.55 -9.30 6.11
C GLY A 180 -20.11 -9.23 6.63
N VAL A 181 -19.13 -9.74 5.88
CA VAL A 181 -17.71 -9.75 6.22
C VAL A 181 -17.02 -8.58 5.51
N PRO A 182 -16.28 -7.71 6.22
CA PRO A 182 -15.57 -6.61 5.61
C PRO A 182 -14.36 -7.09 4.79
N LEU A 183 -14.15 -6.44 3.62
CA LEU A 183 -12.99 -6.63 2.75
C LEU A 183 -11.98 -5.51 2.94
N LEU A 184 -10.78 -5.88 3.36
CA LEU A 184 -9.60 -5.02 3.39
C LEU A 184 -8.72 -5.33 2.18
N VAL A 185 -8.23 -4.30 1.51
CA VAL A 185 -7.32 -4.47 0.36
C VAL A 185 -6.02 -3.71 0.62
N ASP A 186 -4.91 -4.46 0.68
CA ASP A 186 -3.57 -3.88 0.61
C ASP A 186 -3.27 -3.53 -0.85
N GLU A 187 -3.63 -2.31 -1.23
CA GLU A 187 -3.38 -1.71 -2.54
C GLU A 187 -2.15 -0.79 -2.49
N ALA A 188 -1.13 -1.16 -1.72
CA ALA A 188 0.04 -0.31 -1.52
C ALA A 188 0.76 0.08 -2.82
N TRP A 189 0.58 -0.66 -3.89
CA TRP A 189 1.14 -0.39 -5.21
C TRP A 189 0.17 0.28 -6.18
N GLY A 190 -1.09 0.53 -5.81
CA GLY A 190 -2.17 1.00 -6.69
C GLY A 190 -2.64 2.44 -6.48
N ALA A 191 -1.87 3.30 -5.77
CA ALA A 191 -2.29 4.68 -5.47
C ALA A 191 -2.62 5.54 -6.71
N HIS A 192 -2.19 5.15 -7.89
CA HIS A 192 -2.44 5.83 -9.15
C HIS A 192 -3.71 5.36 -9.89
N PHE A 193 -4.27 4.23 -9.51
CA PHE A 193 -5.40 3.61 -10.21
C PHE A 193 -6.63 4.51 -10.37
N PRO A 194 -7.05 5.32 -9.37
CA PRO A 194 -8.24 6.16 -9.53
C PRO A 194 -8.14 7.24 -10.61
N PHE A 195 -6.94 7.52 -11.14
CA PHE A 195 -6.68 8.74 -11.90
C PHE A 195 -6.46 8.55 -13.41
N HIS A 196 -6.69 7.34 -13.95
CA HIS A 196 -6.68 7.11 -15.40
C HIS A 196 -7.54 5.90 -15.78
N PRO A 197 -8.38 5.97 -16.84
CA PRO A 197 -9.30 4.90 -17.21
C PRO A 197 -8.60 3.61 -17.69
N ASP A 198 -7.39 3.70 -18.23
CA ASP A 198 -6.63 2.54 -18.71
C ASP A 198 -5.78 1.86 -17.60
N LEU A 199 -5.94 2.28 -16.35
CA LEU A 199 -5.35 1.64 -15.20
C LEU A 199 -6.36 0.67 -14.55
N PRO A 200 -5.90 -0.31 -13.76
CA PRO A 200 -6.79 -1.20 -13.02
C PRO A 200 -7.80 -0.45 -12.16
N THR A 201 -8.92 -1.10 -11.89
CA THR A 201 -9.96 -0.53 -11.03
C THR A 201 -9.45 -0.39 -9.60
N ALA A 202 -9.52 0.83 -9.05
CA ALA A 202 -9.15 1.06 -7.65
C ALA A 202 -10.05 0.23 -6.72
N ALA A 203 -9.46 -0.43 -5.72
CA ALA A 203 -10.16 -1.36 -4.84
C ALA A 203 -11.35 -0.72 -4.11
N VAL A 204 -11.23 0.55 -3.72
CA VAL A 204 -12.35 1.31 -3.10
C VAL A 204 -13.54 1.45 -4.03
N ARG A 205 -13.33 1.56 -5.34
CA ARG A 205 -14.41 1.62 -6.35
C ARG A 205 -14.96 0.24 -6.69
N ALA A 206 -14.15 -0.79 -6.47
CA ALA A 206 -14.54 -2.19 -6.69
C ALA A 206 -15.21 -2.83 -5.47
N GLY A 207 -15.49 -2.06 -4.41
CA GLY A 207 -16.27 -2.52 -3.26
C GLY A 207 -15.46 -2.85 -2.02
N ALA A 208 -14.15 -2.60 -1.97
CA ALA A 208 -13.38 -2.77 -0.74
C ALA A 208 -13.88 -1.82 0.37
N ASP A 209 -14.01 -2.33 1.60
CA ASP A 209 -14.44 -1.54 2.76
C ASP A 209 -13.30 -0.66 3.28
N ILE A 210 -12.06 -1.19 3.28
CA ILE A 210 -10.85 -0.42 3.54
C ILE A 210 -9.83 -0.72 2.44
N THR A 211 -9.34 0.33 1.79
CA THR A 211 -8.22 0.25 0.83
C THR A 211 -7.02 0.98 1.40
N ILE A 212 -5.86 0.34 1.42
CA ILE A 212 -4.61 0.90 1.95
C ILE A 212 -3.65 1.18 0.80
N GLN A 213 -3.19 2.43 0.67
CA GLN A 213 -2.29 2.83 -0.41
C GLN A 213 -1.03 3.51 0.13
N SER A 214 0.15 3.11 -0.39
CA SER A 214 1.43 3.78 -0.11
C SER A 214 1.70 4.84 -1.17
N LEU A 215 1.68 6.11 -0.81
CA LEU A 215 1.91 7.18 -1.79
C LEU A 215 3.36 7.28 -2.25
N HIS A 216 4.32 6.87 -1.40
CA HIS A 216 5.75 6.90 -1.74
C HIS A 216 6.20 5.82 -2.75
N LYS A 217 5.31 4.85 -3.09
CA LYS A 217 5.58 3.85 -4.13
C LYS A 217 5.20 4.40 -5.51
N ALA A 218 4.00 4.08 -5.98
CA ALA A 218 3.53 4.50 -7.30
C ALA A 218 2.94 5.93 -7.33
N GLY A 219 2.59 6.51 -6.18
CA GLY A 219 1.99 7.85 -6.11
C GLY A 219 2.99 9.00 -6.22
N GLY A 220 4.27 8.79 -5.86
CA GLY A 220 5.29 9.85 -5.88
C GLY A 220 5.25 10.80 -4.68
N GLY A 221 4.60 10.42 -3.56
CA GLY A 221 4.65 11.14 -2.28
C GLY A 221 5.96 10.92 -1.53
N LEU A 222 6.17 11.69 -0.45
CA LEU A 222 7.31 11.49 0.44
C LEU A 222 7.25 10.11 1.10
N CYS A 223 8.42 9.56 1.45
CA CYS A 223 8.51 8.32 2.22
C CYS A 223 7.65 8.41 3.49
N GLN A 224 7.01 7.31 3.89
CA GLN A 224 6.06 7.23 4.99
C GLN A 224 4.65 7.84 4.71
N SER A 225 4.44 8.55 3.61
CA SER A 225 3.10 8.98 3.22
C SER A 225 2.25 7.79 2.80
N SER A 226 1.08 7.66 3.40
CA SER A 226 0.10 6.62 3.10
C SER A 226 -1.32 7.17 3.31
N ILE A 227 -2.29 6.52 2.71
CA ILE A 227 -3.71 6.83 2.89
C ILE A 227 -4.50 5.55 3.12
N MET A 228 -5.57 5.66 3.88
CA MET A 228 -6.64 4.68 3.94
C MET A 228 -7.89 5.27 3.32
N LEU A 229 -8.55 4.51 2.46
CA LEU A 229 -9.80 4.89 1.82
C LEU A 229 -10.89 3.95 2.32
N LEU A 230 -12.01 4.51 2.74
CA LEU A 230 -13.16 3.74 3.18
C LEU A 230 -14.20 3.70 2.06
N GLY A 231 -14.61 2.48 1.71
CA GLY A 231 -15.66 2.19 0.74
C GLY A 231 -17.03 1.99 1.41
N GLY A 232 -17.53 0.79 1.40
CA GLY A 232 -18.85 0.38 1.92
C GLY A 232 -19.23 0.81 3.34
N ASP A 233 -20.24 0.17 3.91
CA ASP A 233 -20.83 0.56 5.21
C ASP A 233 -20.45 -0.39 6.36
N LEU A 234 -19.65 -1.44 6.10
CA LEU A 234 -19.28 -2.43 7.11
C LEU A 234 -18.23 -1.95 8.12
N VAL A 235 -17.54 -0.83 7.84
CA VAL A 235 -16.55 -0.26 8.73
C VAL A 235 -16.95 1.16 9.17
N ASP A 236 -16.99 1.40 10.47
CA ASP A 236 -17.25 2.75 11.02
C ASP A 236 -15.97 3.61 10.92
N PRO A 237 -16.03 4.77 10.23
CA PRO A 237 -14.91 5.71 10.17
C PRO A 237 -14.43 6.21 11.54
N VAL A 238 -15.33 6.32 12.50
CA VAL A 238 -15.00 6.76 13.87
C VAL A 238 -14.13 5.72 14.56
N ASP A 239 -14.49 4.44 14.48
CA ASP A 239 -13.70 3.35 15.06
C ASP A 239 -12.32 3.25 14.41
N LEU A 240 -12.24 3.41 13.08
CA LEU A 240 -10.96 3.42 12.37
C LEU A 240 -10.04 4.55 12.87
N ARG A 241 -10.58 5.77 13.01
CA ARG A 241 -9.81 6.93 13.49
C ARG A 241 -9.37 6.77 14.94
N LEU A 242 -10.21 6.21 15.80
CA LEU A 242 -9.85 5.88 17.19
C LEU A 242 -8.72 4.85 17.26
N ARG A 243 -8.75 3.81 16.42
CA ARG A 243 -7.65 2.81 16.33
C ARG A 243 -6.37 3.43 15.82
N LEU A 244 -6.45 4.30 14.82
CA LEU A 244 -5.30 5.03 14.31
C LEU A 244 -4.66 5.89 15.39
N ASP A 245 -5.45 6.66 16.14
CA ASP A 245 -4.97 7.56 17.19
C ASP A 245 -4.23 6.80 18.31
N LEU A 246 -4.71 5.60 18.66
CA LEU A 246 -4.08 4.76 19.67
C LEU A 246 -2.66 4.28 19.34
N ILE A 247 -2.33 4.15 18.05
CA ILE A 247 -1.08 3.50 17.60
C ILE A 247 -0.16 4.43 16.83
N THR A 248 -0.58 5.66 16.56
CA THR A 248 0.26 6.66 15.88
C THR A 248 0.93 7.60 16.87
N THR A 249 1.94 8.31 16.36
CA THR A 249 2.57 9.40 17.13
C THR A 249 1.62 10.57 17.30
N THR A 250 1.67 11.22 18.47
CA THR A 250 0.94 12.47 18.74
C THR A 250 1.56 13.68 18.05
N SER A 251 2.80 13.55 17.52
CA SER A 251 3.57 14.62 16.87
C SER A 251 3.99 14.22 15.44
N PRO A 252 3.03 13.96 14.52
CA PRO A 252 3.35 13.64 13.12
C PRO A 252 3.99 14.85 12.44
N SER A 253 4.91 14.60 11.49
CA SER A 253 5.49 15.70 10.72
C SER A 253 4.47 16.29 9.73
N ALA A 254 4.28 17.59 9.78
CA ALA A 254 3.42 18.35 8.86
C ALA A 254 3.84 18.22 7.38
N LEU A 255 5.11 17.93 7.12
CA LEU A 255 5.61 17.69 5.76
C LEU A 255 4.89 16.53 5.06
N PHE A 256 4.57 15.47 5.79
CA PHE A 256 3.84 14.34 5.20
C PHE A 256 2.42 14.74 4.84
N TYR A 257 1.71 15.46 5.70
CA TYR A 257 0.37 15.95 5.41
C TYR A 257 0.36 16.89 4.21
N GLY A 258 1.28 17.85 4.16
CA GLY A 258 1.44 18.73 3.00
C GLY A 258 1.79 17.98 1.71
N SER A 259 2.66 16.94 1.80
CA SER A 259 2.99 16.08 0.66
C SER A 259 1.78 15.30 0.14
N ILE A 260 0.95 14.77 1.04
CA ILE A 260 -0.26 14.02 0.66
C ILE A 260 -1.28 14.95 0.00
N ASP A 261 -1.52 16.13 0.58
CA ASP A 261 -2.48 17.10 0.04
C ASP A 261 -2.03 17.68 -1.31
N GLY A 262 -0.74 18.02 -1.44
CA GLY A 262 -0.18 18.46 -2.72
C GLY A 262 -0.26 17.39 -3.81
N TRP A 263 0.01 16.13 -3.45
CA TRP A 263 -0.17 15.00 -4.33
C TRP A 263 -1.64 14.84 -4.76
N ARG A 264 -2.58 14.85 -3.80
CA ARG A 264 -4.03 14.76 -4.06
C ARG A 264 -4.47 15.78 -5.09
N ARG A 265 -4.16 17.07 -4.85
CA ARG A 265 -4.52 18.15 -5.77
C ARG A 265 -3.97 17.91 -7.16
N ARG A 266 -2.69 17.56 -7.25
CA ARG A 266 -2.05 17.31 -8.53
C ARG A 266 -2.68 16.14 -9.28
N MET A 267 -3.01 15.05 -8.57
CA MET A 267 -3.66 13.91 -9.19
C MET A 267 -5.08 14.24 -9.65
N ALA A 268 -5.86 14.97 -8.85
CA ALA A 268 -7.20 15.40 -9.23
C ALA A 268 -7.21 16.35 -10.45
N ALA A 269 -6.21 17.22 -10.56
CA ALA A 269 -6.14 18.23 -11.65
C ALA A 269 -5.46 17.71 -12.92
N GLU A 270 -4.44 16.86 -12.79
CA GLU A 270 -3.54 16.48 -13.89
C GLU A 270 -3.34 14.98 -14.05
N GLY A 271 -3.91 14.15 -13.17
CA GLY A 271 -3.61 12.72 -13.08
C GLY A 271 -3.79 11.99 -14.39
N GLU A 272 -4.92 12.16 -15.05
CA GLU A 272 -5.21 11.51 -16.34
C GLU A 272 -4.14 11.85 -17.39
N LYS A 273 -3.78 13.12 -17.54
CA LYS A 273 -2.74 13.55 -18.48
C LYS A 273 -1.36 13.03 -18.11
N LEU A 274 -1.03 12.98 -16.81
CA LEU A 274 0.27 12.50 -16.34
C LEU A 274 0.41 11.00 -16.56
N PHE A 275 -0.61 10.23 -16.19
CA PHE A 275 -0.59 8.78 -16.37
C PHE A 275 -0.74 8.36 -17.82
N GLY A 276 -1.51 9.07 -18.66
CA GLY A 276 -1.55 8.83 -20.11
C GLY A 276 -0.15 8.90 -20.73
N ARG A 277 0.64 9.94 -20.41
CA ARG A 277 2.03 10.04 -20.85
C ARG A 277 2.95 8.95 -20.29
N ALA A 278 2.69 8.52 -19.05
CA ALA A 278 3.46 7.45 -18.44
C ALA A 278 3.16 6.09 -19.11
N LEU A 279 1.89 5.82 -19.40
CA LEU A 279 1.42 4.64 -20.13
C LEU A 279 2.05 4.55 -21.52
N ASP A 280 2.05 5.64 -22.29
CA ASP A 280 2.71 5.71 -23.59
C ASP A 280 4.21 5.38 -23.51
N ARG A 281 4.89 5.90 -22.49
CA ARG A 281 6.32 5.63 -22.27
C ARG A 281 6.57 4.19 -21.86
N ALA A 282 5.74 3.65 -20.96
CA ALA A 282 5.83 2.26 -20.53
C ALA A 282 5.60 1.30 -21.69
N ALA A 283 4.62 1.56 -22.57
CA ALA A 283 4.34 0.77 -23.75
C ALA A 283 5.54 0.75 -24.71
N ARG A 284 6.09 1.93 -25.06
CA ARG A 284 7.29 2.02 -25.91
C ARG A 284 8.52 1.35 -25.31
N LEU A 285 8.69 1.44 -23.98
CA LEU A 285 9.82 0.80 -23.31
C LEU A 285 9.66 -0.72 -23.32
N ARG A 286 8.45 -1.22 -23.08
CA ARG A 286 8.14 -2.66 -23.13
C ARG A 286 8.42 -3.23 -24.52
N GLU A 287 7.97 -2.56 -25.58
CA GLU A 287 8.26 -2.96 -26.96
C GLU A 287 9.77 -3.06 -27.22
N ARG A 288 10.53 -2.04 -26.80
CA ARG A 288 12.00 -2.04 -26.97
C ARG A 288 12.69 -3.15 -26.18
N LEU A 289 12.25 -3.41 -24.94
CA LEU A 289 12.79 -4.49 -24.10
C LEU A 289 12.44 -5.86 -24.66
N GLY A 290 11.24 -6.05 -25.19
CA GLY A 290 10.83 -7.30 -25.87
C GLY A 290 11.66 -7.64 -27.11
N GLY A 291 12.29 -6.66 -27.75
CA GLY A 291 13.24 -6.87 -28.84
C GLY A 291 14.66 -7.25 -28.40
N VAL A 292 14.95 -7.29 -27.10
CA VAL A 292 16.29 -7.64 -26.58
C VAL A 292 16.38 -9.14 -26.31
N THR A 293 17.30 -9.81 -27.02
CA THR A 293 17.52 -11.26 -26.85
C THR A 293 17.87 -11.60 -25.39
N GLY A 294 17.16 -12.55 -24.83
CA GLY A 294 17.40 -13.02 -23.45
C GLY A 294 16.61 -12.25 -22.38
N LEU A 295 15.76 -11.29 -22.76
CA LEU A 295 14.79 -10.67 -21.87
C LEU A 295 13.37 -11.20 -22.18
N ALA A 296 12.60 -11.50 -21.16
CA ALA A 296 11.15 -11.66 -21.25
C ALA A 296 10.48 -10.57 -20.42
N VAL A 297 9.51 -9.87 -21.01
CA VAL A 297 8.84 -8.74 -20.37
C VAL A 297 7.38 -9.12 -20.10
N LEU A 298 6.98 -9.08 -18.84
CA LEU A 298 5.60 -9.33 -18.46
C LEU A 298 4.67 -8.28 -19.10
N GLY A 299 3.60 -8.73 -19.71
CA GLY A 299 2.65 -7.90 -20.44
C GLY A 299 1.19 -8.21 -20.07
N SER A 300 0.26 -7.60 -20.83
CA SER A 300 -1.18 -7.81 -20.66
C SER A 300 -1.65 -9.22 -21.01
N ASP A 301 -0.83 -10.01 -21.66
CA ASP A 301 -1.05 -11.43 -21.97
C ASP A 301 -1.16 -12.31 -20.71
N ILE A 302 -0.70 -11.80 -19.55
CA ILE A 302 -0.88 -12.48 -18.26
C ILE A 302 -2.33 -12.44 -17.75
N ILE A 303 -3.15 -11.51 -18.25
CA ILE A 303 -4.57 -11.43 -17.86
C ILE A 303 -5.29 -12.71 -18.31
N GLY A 304 -6.02 -13.33 -17.38
CA GLY A 304 -6.69 -14.60 -17.61
C GLY A 304 -5.85 -15.83 -17.30
N HIS A 305 -4.54 -15.67 -17.02
CA HIS A 305 -3.71 -16.74 -16.48
C HIS A 305 -4.01 -16.92 -14.99
N ASP A 306 -4.31 -18.16 -14.59
CA ASP A 306 -4.60 -18.55 -13.21
C ASP A 306 -5.63 -17.62 -12.54
N SER A 307 -5.17 -16.66 -11.74
CA SER A 307 -6.00 -15.75 -10.93
C SER A 307 -5.87 -14.28 -11.31
N VAL A 308 -5.17 -13.97 -12.40
CA VAL A 308 -4.94 -12.58 -12.81
C VAL A 308 -6.15 -12.03 -13.54
N ALA A 309 -6.90 -11.15 -12.88
CA ALA A 309 -8.07 -10.47 -13.48
C ALA A 309 -7.68 -9.13 -14.13
N GLU A 310 -6.72 -8.42 -13.55
CA GLU A 310 -6.24 -7.13 -14.03
C GLU A 310 -4.70 -7.08 -13.99
N TRP A 311 -4.14 -6.15 -14.73
CA TRP A 311 -2.70 -5.94 -14.75
C TRP A 311 -2.37 -4.45 -14.87
N ASP A 312 -1.39 -3.99 -14.06
CA ASP A 312 -0.92 -2.60 -14.08
C ASP A 312 0.06 -2.36 -15.23
N PRO A 313 -0.34 -1.66 -16.30
CA PRO A 313 0.51 -1.43 -17.47
C PRO A 313 1.70 -0.49 -17.19
N LEU A 314 1.76 0.16 -16.04
CA LEU A 314 2.92 0.95 -15.63
C LEU A 314 4.02 0.11 -14.99
N LYS A 315 3.73 -1.14 -14.60
CA LYS A 315 4.74 -2.09 -14.13
C LYS A 315 5.55 -2.67 -15.28
N LEU A 316 6.87 -2.61 -15.15
CA LEU A 316 7.83 -3.17 -16.09
C LEU A 316 8.59 -4.30 -15.41
N SER A 317 7.95 -5.46 -15.29
CA SER A 317 8.57 -6.67 -14.75
C SER A 317 9.31 -7.40 -15.89
N VAL A 318 10.61 -7.61 -15.70
CA VAL A 318 11.49 -8.18 -16.73
C VAL A 318 12.20 -9.41 -16.17
N ASP A 319 11.99 -10.55 -16.80
CA ASP A 319 12.79 -11.75 -16.52
C ASP A 319 14.12 -11.66 -17.26
N VAL A 320 15.19 -11.74 -16.50
CA VAL A 320 16.59 -11.71 -16.98
C VAL A 320 17.29 -13.07 -16.81
N SER A 321 16.55 -14.13 -16.48
CA SER A 321 17.11 -15.44 -16.16
C SER A 321 17.91 -16.05 -17.30
N ALA A 322 17.52 -15.76 -18.53
CA ALA A 322 18.23 -16.21 -19.73
C ALA A 322 19.59 -15.51 -19.94
N LEU A 323 19.81 -14.35 -19.31
CA LEU A 323 21.10 -13.64 -19.32
C LEU A 323 22.06 -14.15 -18.23
N ALA A 324 21.56 -14.93 -17.26
CA ALA A 324 22.38 -15.44 -16.18
C ALA A 324 23.44 -16.43 -16.70
N SER A 325 24.72 -16.14 -16.38
CA SER A 325 25.83 -17.03 -16.75
C SER A 325 25.64 -18.43 -16.14
N PRO A 326 26.03 -19.50 -16.83
CA PRO A 326 25.97 -20.87 -16.32
C PRO A 326 26.63 -21.07 -14.95
N VAL A 327 27.60 -20.23 -14.57
CA VAL A 327 28.29 -20.26 -13.28
C VAL A 327 27.36 -19.86 -12.12
N THR A 328 26.42 -18.95 -12.35
CA THR A 328 25.44 -18.50 -11.33
C THR A 328 24.35 -19.56 -11.09
N ARG A 329 24.00 -20.36 -12.11
CA ARG A 329 23.03 -21.46 -11.98
C ARG A 329 23.56 -22.64 -11.15
N ARG A 330 24.89 -22.86 -11.09
CA ARG A 330 25.48 -23.95 -10.29
C ARG A 330 25.50 -23.67 -8.77
N ARG A 331 25.43 -22.43 -8.31
CA ARG A 331 25.45 -22.09 -6.88
C ARG A 331 24.10 -22.25 -6.17
N SER A 332 23.00 -22.21 -6.90
CA SER A 332 21.67 -22.45 -6.31
C SER A 332 21.27 -23.93 -6.19
N GLY A 333 22.02 -24.82 -6.82
CA GLY A 333 21.73 -26.27 -6.89
C GLY A 333 22.58 -27.18 -6.00
N SER A 334 23.59 -26.68 -5.27
CA SER A 334 24.60 -27.55 -4.66
C SER A 334 24.69 -27.50 -3.13
N ASN A 335 23.57 -27.28 -2.43
CA ASN A 335 23.55 -27.42 -0.96
C ASN A 335 22.54 -28.49 -0.51
N ARG A 336 22.56 -29.66 -1.19
CA ARG A 336 22.00 -30.91 -0.65
C ARG A 336 22.95 -32.04 -0.98
N SER A 337 23.97 -32.25 -0.17
CA SER A 337 24.59 -33.57 -0.04
C SER A 337 25.27 -33.73 1.30
N SER A 338 24.76 -34.72 2.03
CA SER A 338 25.47 -35.64 2.92
C SER A 338 26.14 -35.07 4.17
N GLY A 339 25.36 -34.92 5.22
CA GLY A 339 25.84 -35.10 6.58
C GLY A 339 25.50 -36.51 7.05
N SER A 340 26.41 -37.47 6.88
CA SER A 340 26.32 -38.74 7.56
C SER A 340 26.55 -38.57 9.07
N PRO A 341 25.80 -39.26 9.95
CA PRO A 341 26.02 -39.14 11.38
C PRO A 341 27.31 -39.89 11.76
N ARG A 342 28.27 -39.19 12.32
CA ARG A 342 29.39 -39.81 13.03
C ARG A 342 28.90 -40.33 14.37
N SER A 343 29.00 -41.64 14.56
CA SER A 343 28.87 -42.31 15.82
C SER A 343 29.89 -41.77 16.83
N SER A 344 29.42 -41.16 17.92
CA SER A 344 30.24 -40.83 19.09
C SER A 344 30.28 -42.06 20.01
N GLY A 345 31.42 -42.73 20.02
CA GLY A 345 31.75 -43.69 21.06
C GLY A 345 32.02 -42.96 22.36
N THR A 346 31.44 -43.46 23.43
CA THR A 346 31.71 -43.09 24.82
C THR A 346 33.06 -43.62 25.24
N PRO A 347 33.92 -42.91 25.98
CA PRO A 347 34.89 -43.53 26.90
C PRO A 347 34.38 -43.48 28.34
N ALA A 348 34.42 -44.60 28.98
CA ALA A 348 34.29 -44.73 30.42
C ALA A 348 35.54 -44.15 31.11
N GLY A 349 35.33 -43.51 32.28
CA GLY A 349 36.31 -43.01 33.22
C GLY A 349 35.63 -42.07 34.20
#